data_4d14fd209484af0876ff8dc0e001e030
#
_entry.id   4d14fd209484af0876ff8dc0e001e030
#
_cell.length_a   1.000
_cell.length_b   1.000
_cell.length_c   1.000
_cell.angle_alpha   90.00
_cell.angle_beta   90.00
_cell.angle_gamma   90.00
#
_symmetry.space_group_name_H-M   'P 1'
#
loop_
_entity.id
_entity.type
_entity.pdbx_description
1 polymer ?
#
loop_
_entity_poly.entity_id
_entity_poly.type
_entity_poly.pdbx_seq_one_letter_code
_entity_poly.pdbx_strand_id
1 'polypeptide(L)'
;MEMFASFGRTWNIAKICWGILQKDRELVVFPILTGVGMVIWASILGGLTVMTGAMDRLQASGGDAGELTSTDLVLLFIAYFGMSFLIIYFNTALVGAAMIRIRGGDPTLSDGFGISNRRLPQILGWALISATVGLLLRLLRQAARDNMIGQIVLALVGGVWSYLTFFVVPVIVVEGSGPIGAIKRSSALFKKTWGEQFVANFGFGLLFIGAVILGAIPAFLIAAISPVVGIAVAVVTVGGAAAIVSSLEGIFKAALYVYAAENVVSSEFPADALRISYTQPGAARGII
;
A
#
# COMPACT_ATOMS: atom_id res chain seq x y z
N MET A 1 -13.95 22.16 10.69
CA MET A 1 -12.78 22.36 11.57
C MET A 1 -12.01 21.04 11.81
N GLU A 2 -12.67 19.90 11.99
CA GLU A 2 -12.00 18.59 12.22
C GLU A 2 -11.16 18.08 11.04
N MET A 3 -11.57 18.34 9.80
CA MET A 3 -10.83 17.91 8.60
C MET A 3 -9.46 18.61 8.50
N PHE A 4 -9.36 19.90 8.81
CA PHE A 4 -8.08 20.64 8.83
C PHE A 4 -7.17 20.19 9.98
N ALA A 5 -7.73 19.84 11.14
CA ALA A 5 -6.98 19.30 12.27
C ALA A 5 -6.44 17.90 11.94
N SER A 6 -7.19 17.08 11.19
CA SER A 6 -6.74 15.77 10.71
C SER A 6 -5.59 15.90 9.69
N PHE A 7 -5.71 16.83 8.75
CA PHE A 7 -4.64 17.09 7.77
C PHE A 7 -3.35 17.57 8.44
N GLY A 8 -3.45 18.49 9.42
CA GLY A 8 -2.28 18.95 10.19
C GLY A 8 -1.54 17.82 10.91
N ARG A 9 -2.28 16.86 11.47
CA ARG A 9 -1.71 15.66 12.11
C ARG A 9 -0.97 14.77 11.10
N THR A 10 -1.62 14.44 9.99
CA THR A 10 -0.99 13.66 8.91
C THR A 10 0.27 14.32 8.39
N TRP A 11 0.25 15.64 8.23
CA TRP A 11 1.40 16.41 7.78
C TRP A 11 2.58 16.34 8.76
N ASN A 12 2.31 16.40 10.06
CA ASN A 12 3.36 16.25 11.08
C ASN A 12 3.96 14.85 11.08
N ILE A 13 3.13 13.80 10.98
CA ILE A 13 3.60 12.41 10.83
C ILE A 13 4.43 12.25 9.56
N ALA A 14 3.96 12.80 8.45
CA ALA A 14 4.69 12.75 7.18
C ALA A 14 6.06 13.45 7.29
N LYS A 15 6.17 14.57 8.02
CA LYS A 15 7.46 15.23 8.28
C LYS A 15 8.42 14.37 9.09
N ILE A 16 7.92 13.65 10.10
CA ILE A 16 8.74 12.73 10.90
C ILE A 16 9.23 11.58 10.02
N CYS A 17 8.33 10.95 9.25
CA CYS A 17 8.69 9.91 8.29
C CYS A 17 9.68 10.42 7.24
N TRP A 18 9.52 11.67 6.78
CA TRP A 18 10.46 12.32 5.87
C TRP A 18 11.85 12.49 6.49
N GLY A 19 11.93 12.87 7.77
CA GLY A 19 13.20 12.96 8.51
C GLY A 19 13.93 11.61 8.55
N ILE A 20 13.19 10.51 8.75
CA ILE A 20 13.75 9.15 8.69
C ILE A 20 14.20 8.82 7.27
N LEU A 21 13.34 9.10 6.27
CA LEU A 21 13.66 8.83 4.87
C LEU A 21 14.91 9.62 4.38
N GLN A 22 15.14 10.81 4.91
CA GLN A 22 16.35 11.59 4.57
C GLN A 22 17.63 10.95 5.10
N LYS A 23 17.58 10.24 6.23
CA LYS A 23 18.70 9.47 6.77
C LYS A 23 18.96 8.23 5.92
N ASP A 24 17.91 7.56 5.47
CA ASP A 24 17.97 6.31 4.69
C ASP A 24 17.28 6.46 3.34
N ARG A 25 17.91 7.20 2.45
CA ARG A 25 17.37 7.44 1.08
C ARG A 25 17.20 6.14 0.28
N GLU A 26 17.90 5.11 0.67
CA GLU A 26 17.81 3.77 0.08
C GLU A 26 16.41 3.17 0.19
N LEU A 27 15.63 3.57 1.18
CA LEU A 27 14.25 3.09 1.36
C LEU A 27 13.34 3.44 0.16
N VAL A 28 13.63 4.53 -0.58
CA VAL A 28 12.87 4.91 -1.79
C VAL A 28 13.09 3.92 -2.94
N VAL A 29 14.19 3.20 -2.94
CA VAL A 29 14.52 2.23 -4.00
C VAL A 29 13.47 1.12 -4.08
N PHE A 30 12.93 0.65 -2.96
CA PHE A 30 11.94 -0.43 -2.95
C PHE A 30 10.64 -0.08 -3.69
N PRO A 31 9.97 1.05 -3.46
CA PRO A 31 8.83 1.47 -4.26
C PRO A 31 9.17 1.72 -5.74
N ILE A 32 10.37 2.24 -6.04
CA ILE A 32 10.82 2.41 -7.43
C ILE A 32 10.92 1.04 -8.10
N LEU A 33 11.54 0.06 -7.45
CA LEU A 33 11.63 -1.31 -7.96
C LEU A 33 10.25 -1.96 -8.11
N THR A 34 9.31 -1.66 -7.21
CA THR A 34 7.90 -2.07 -7.38
C THR A 34 7.35 -1.52 -8.68
N GLY A 35 7.51 -0.21 -8.94
CA GLY A 35 7.03 0.44 -10.16
C GLY A 35 7.67 -0.16 -11.43
N VAL A 36 8.98 -0.33 -11.43
CA VAL A 36 9.71 -0.96 -12.56
C VAL A 36 9.24 -2.39 -12.78
N GLY A 37 9.13 -3.18 -11.71
CA GLY A 37 8.63 -4.56 -11.77
C GLY A 37 7.20 -4.62 -12.32
N MET A 38 6.33 -3.68 -11.93
CA MET A 38 4.96 -3.58 -12.45
C MET A 38 4.94 -3.28 -13.95
N VAL A 39 5.79 -2.37 -14.43
CA VAL A 39 5.89 -2.07 -15.88
C VAL A 39 6.35 -3.30 -16.65
N ILE A 40 7.39 -3.98 -16.17
CA ILE A 40 7.89 -5.22 -16.81
C ILE A 40 6.78 -6.27 -16.82
N TRP A 41 6.12 -6.49 -15.68
CA TRP A 41 5.04 -7.47 -15.55
C TRP A 41 3.86 -7.15 -16.45
N ALA A 42 3.43 -5.89 -16.52
CA ALA A 42 2.38 -5.43 -17.40
C ALA A 42 2.74 -5.62 -18.90
N SER A 43 4.00 -5.41 -19.26
CA SER A 43 4.48 -5.63 -20.63
C SER A 43 4.44 -7.11 -21.01
N ILE A 44 4.87 -8.00 -20.11
CA ILE A 44 4.80 -9.45 -20.33
C ILE A 44 3.34 -9.90 -20.50
N LEU A 45 2.45 -9.45 -19.61
CA LEU A 45 1.03 -9.77 -19.68
C LEU A 45 0.37 -9.20 -20.93
N GLY A 46 0.70 -7.95 -21.29
CA GLY A 46 0.23 -7.34 -22.53
C GLY A 46 0.60 -8.16 -23.75
N GLY A 47 1.83 -8.64 -23.82
CA GLY A 47 2.26 -9.56 -24.88
C GLY A 47 1.47 -10.87 -24.87
N LEU A 48 1.26 -11.47 -23.71
CA LEU A 48 0.48 -12.71 -23.58
C LEU A 48 -0.99 -12.52 -23.98
N THR A 49 -1.63 -11.40 -23.59
CA THR A 49 -3.02 -11.12 -23.96
C THR A 49 -3.18 -10.90 -25.47
N VAL A 50 -2.21 -10.28 -26.13
CA VAL A 50 -2.19 -10.15 -27.60
C VAL A 50 -2.01 -11.53 -28.26
N MET A 51 -1.04 -12.32 -27.81
CA MET A 51 -0.76 -13.65 -28.38
C MET A 51 -1.93 -14.63 -28.24
N THR A 52 -2.72 -14.52 -27.17
CA THR A 52 -3.88 -15.39 -26.92
C THR A 52 -5.19 -14.86 -27.50
N GLY A 53 -5.18 -13.70 -28.13
CA GLY A 53 -6.40 -13.00 -28.60
C GLY A 53 -7.31 -12.53 -27.46
N ALA A 54 -6.83 -12.57 -26.21
CA ALA A 54 -7.58 -12.11 -25.05
C ALA A 54 -7.81 -10.59 -25.10
N MET A 55 -6.89 -9.84 -25.71
CA MET A 55 -7.04 -8.39 -25.88
C MET A 55 -8.25 -8.04 -26.72
N ASP A 56 -8.44 -8.73 -27.85
CA ASP A 56 -9.56 -8.48 -28.78
C ASP A 56 -10.90 -8.85 -28.11
N ARG A 57 -10.93 -9.98 -27.37
CA ARG A 57 -12.12 -10.39 -26.61
C ARG A 57 -12.46 -9.39 -25.49
N LEU A 58 -11.48 -8.92 -24.74
CA LEU A 58 -11.67 -7.92 -23.69
C LEU A 58 -12.16 -6.58 -24.24
N GLN A 59 -11.71 -6.20 -25.43
CA GLN A 59 -12.19 -4.99 -26.11
C GLN A 59 -13.61 -5.17 -26.64
N ALA A 60 -13.91 -6.31 -27.25
CA ALA A 60 -15.23 -6.62 -27.80
C ALA A 60 -16.30 -6.70 -26.70
N SER A 61 -15.98 -7.27 -25.54
CA SER A 61 -16.87 -7.38 -24.39
C SER A 61 -17.05 -6.10 -23.58
N GLY A 62 -16.32 -5.03 -23.92
CA GLY A 62 -16.27 -3.82 -23.09
C GLY A 62 -15.80 -4.09 -21.65
N GLY A 63 -15.14 -5.23 -21.43
CA GLY A 63 -14.67 -5.70 -20.13
C GLY A 63 -15.76 -6.41 -19.31
N ASP A 64 -16.87 -6.84 -19.93
CA ASP A 64 -17.95 -7.51 -19.22
C ASP A 64 -17.55 -8.93 -18.77
N ALA A 65 -17.69 -9.22 -17.47
CA ALA A 65 -17.24 -10.48 -16.88
C ALA A 65 -18.02 -11.70 -17.38
N GLY A 66 -19.24 -11.50 -17.90
CA GLY A 66 -20.09 -12.56 -18.44
C GLY A 66 -19.59 -13.17 -19.75
N GLU A 67 -18.72 -12.46 -20.46
CA GLU A 67 -18.17 -12.89 -21.77
C GLU A 67 -16.73 -13.41 -21.68
N LEU A 68 -16.13 -13.41 -20.46
CA LEU A 68 -14.76 -13.86 -20.25
C LEU A 68 -14.67 -15.39 -20.36
N THR A 69 -13.72 -15.84 -21.16
CA THR A 69 -13.38 -17.26 -21.24
C THR A 69 -12.59 -17.70 -19.99
N SER A 70 -12.50 -19.02 -19.76
CA SER A 70 -11.66 -19.57 -18.71
C SER A 70 -10.20 -19.13 -18.83
N THR A 71 -9.68 -18.99 -20.05
CA THR A 71 -8.33 -18.49 -20.31
C THR A 71 -8.17 -17.06 -19.87
N ASP A 72 -9.16 -16.20 -20.12
CA ASP A 72 -9.11 -14.78 -19.73
C ASP A 72 -9.14 -14.63 -18.19
N LEU A 73 -9.92 -15.46 -17.49
CA LEU A 73 -9.94 -15.51 -16.03
C LEU A 73 -8.60 -15.96 -15.45
N VAL A 74 -7.95 -16.96 -16.06
CA VAL A 74 -6.61 -17.41 -15.66
C VAL A 74 -5.58 -16.30 -15.86
N LEU A 75 -5.61 -15.62 -17.01
CA LEU A 75 -4.72 -14.48 -17.28
C LEU A 75 -4.93 -13.33 -16.29
N LEU A 76 -6.19 -13.01 -15.99
CA LEU A 76 -6.52 -12.03 -14.95
C LEU A 76 -5.99 -12.44 -13.57
N PHE A 77 -6.15 -13.70 -13.20
CA PHE A 77 -5.63 -14.20 -11.92
C PHE A 77 -4.10 -14.09 -11.87
N ILE A 78 -3.39 -14.50 -12.94
CA ILE A 78 -1.94 -14.37 -13.05
C ILE A 78 -1.51 -12.91 -12.95
N ALA A 79 -2.28 -12.00 -13.58
CA ALA A 79 -2.03 -10.56 -13.50
C ALA A 79 -2.11 -10.06 -12.05
N TYR A 80 -3.21 -10.37 -11.37
CA TYR A 80 -3.41 -9.98 -9.96
C TYR A 80 -2.38 -10.59 -9.03
N PHE A 81 -2.03 -11.87 -9.24
CA PHE A 81 -1.04 -12.57 -8.42
C PHE A 81 0.35 -11.93 -8.56
N GLY A 82 0.83 -11.73 -9.78
CA GLY A 82 2.15 -11.13 -10.01
C GLY A 82 2.23 -9.68 -9.51
N MET A 83 1.19 -8.87 -9.74
CA MET A 83 1.11 -7.51 -9.17
C MET A 83 1.12 -7.54 -7.65
N SER A 84 0.30 -8.40 -7.02
CA SER A 84 0.26 -8.55 -5.56
C SER A 84 1.60 -9.01 -5.01
N PHE A 85 2.24 -9.98 -5.67
CA PHE A 85 3.56 -10.47 -5.27
C PHE A 85 4.62 -9.37 -5.29
N LEU A 86 4.71 -8.60 -6.39
CA LEU A 86 5.68 -7.51 -6.51
C LEU A 86 5.48 -6.45 -5.42
N ILE A 87 4.22 -6.01 -5.23
CA ILE A 87 3.89 -5.02 -4.20
C ILE A 87 4.28 -5.54 -2.81
N ILE A 88 3.88 -6.76 -2.48
CA ILE A 88 4.09 -7.32 -1.14
C ILE A 88 5.56 -7.59 -0.90
N TYR A 89 6.30 -8.11 -1.89
CA TYR A 89 7.71 -8.42 -1.77
C TYR A 89 8.56 -7.18 -1.46
N PHE A 90 8.42 -6.13 -2.27
CA PHE A 90 9.18 -4.90 -2.07
C PHE A 90 8.68 -4.09 -0.86
N ASN A 91 7.38 -4.14 -0.55
CA ASN A 91 6.87 -3.52 0.68
C ASN A 91 7.36 -4.24 1.94
N THR A 92 7.54 -5.57 1.89
CA THR A 92 8.17 -6.34 2.97
C THR A 92 9.62 -5.92 3.18
N ALA A 93 10.38 -5.70 2.08
CA ALA A 93 11.75 -5.20 2.14
C ALA A 93 11.81 -3.79 2.75
N LEU A 94 10.95 -2.89 2.27
CA LEU A 94 10.84 -1.52 2.78
C LEU A 94 10.52 -1.49 4.28
N VAL A 95 9.45 -2.18 4.69
CA VAL A 95 9.01 -2.22 6.10
C VAL A 95 10.07 -2.88 6.97
N GLY A 96 10.72 -3.94 6.48
CA GLY A 96 11.80 -4.61 7.19
C GLY A 96 13.01 -3.70 7.43
N ALA A 97 13.46 -3.00 6.42
CA ALA A 97 14.54 -2.02 6.52
C ALA A 97 14.16 -0.82 7.43
N ALA A 98 12.93 -0.30 7.26
CA ALA A 98 12.42 0.77 8.14
C ALA A 98 12.38 0.35 9.62
N MET A 99 12.05 -0.92 9.93
CA MET A 99 12.08 -1.43 11.31
C MET A 99 13.48 -1.48 11.89
N ILE A 100 14.51 -1.77 11.09
CA ILE A 100 15.90 -1.71 11.55
C ILE A 100 16.22 -0.28 11.97
N ARG A 101 15.89 0.73 11.17
CA ARG A 101 16.10 2.16 11.52
C ARG A 101 15.33 2.56 12.78
N ILE A 102 14.06 2.22 12.87
CA ILE A 102 13.21 2.56 14.01
C ILE A 102 13.75 1.97 15.32
N ARG A 103 14.43 0.83 15.25
CA ARG A 103 15.10 0.19 16.40
C ARG A 103 16.53 0.70 16.63
N GLY A 104 16.96 1.75 15.91
CA GLY A 104 18.26 2.40 16.10
C GLY A 104 19.41 1.79 15.28
N GLY A 105 19.14 0.87 14.36
CA GLY A 105 20.13 0.30 13.44
C GLY A 105 20.35 1.17 12.20
N ASP A 106 21.22 0.73 11.31
CA ASP A 106 21.54 1.35 10.02
C ASP A 106 21.20 0.36 8.88
N PRO A 107 19.99 0.45 8.28
CA PRO A 107 19.54 -0.50 7.30
C PRO A 107 20.23 -0.29 5.95
N THR A 108 20.52 -1.38 5.27
CA THR A 108 20.99 -1.40 3.88
C THR A 108 19.92 -1.99 2.96
N LEU A 109 20.04 -1.79 1.65
CA LEU A 109 19.20 -2.47 0.65
C LEU A 109 19.27 -4.00 0.81
N SER A 110 20.48 -4.52 1.09
CA SER A 110 20.69 -5.97 1.29
C SER A 110 19.89 -6.52 2.46
N ASP A 111 19.77 -5.75 3.54
CA ASP A 111 18.99 -6.16 4.72
C ASP A 111 17.50 -6.27 4.37
N GLY A 112 16.96 -5.29 3.64
CA GLY A 112 15.58 -5.33 3.16
C GLY A 112 15.30 -6.54 2.28
N PHE A 113 16.13 -6.78 1.27
CA PHE A 113 16.02 -7.97 0.42
C PHE A 113 16.22 -9.27 1.19
N GLY A 114 17.18 -9.30 2.12
CA GLY A 114 17.42 -10.45 2.99
C GLY A 114 16.19 -10.81 3.82
N ILE A 115 15.46 -9.82 4.33
CA ILE A 115 14.20 -10.02 5.07
C ILE A 115 13.14 -10.59 4.14
N SER A 116 12.90 -9.98 2.97
CA SER A 116 11.90 -10.47 2.01
C SER A 116 12.20 -11.88 1.54
N ASN A 117 13.45 -12.20 1.25
CA ASN A 117 13.85 -13.54 0.82
C ASN A 117 13.60 -14.60 1.90
N ARG A 118 13.90 -14.29 3.17
CA ARG A 118 13.59 -15.20 4.30
C ARG A 118 12.10 -15.39 4.52
N ARG A 119 11.26 -14.44 4.10
CA ARG A 119 9.79 -14.48 4.24
C ARG A 119 9.07 -14.85 2.94
N LEU A 120 9.80 -15.31 1.92
CA LEU A 120 9.25 -15.59 0.60
C LEU A 120 8.02 -16.53 0.61
N PRO A 121 8.00 -17.66 1.37
CA PRO A 121 6.81 -18.50 1.42
C PRO A 121 5.57 -17.78 1.98
N GLN A 122 5.75 -16.94 3.01
CA GLN A 122 4.67 -16.15 3.60
C GLN A 122 4.18 -15.07 2.63
N ILE A 123 5.12 -14.42 1.91
CA ILE A 123 4.84 -13.42 0.89
C ILE A 123 4.03 -14.03 -0.26
N LEU A 124 4.44 -15.21 -0.77
CA LEU A 124 3.72 -15.92 -1.83
C LEU A 124 2.31 -16.30 -1.39
N GLY A 125 2.16 -16.86 -0.20
CA GLY A 125 0.86 -17.20 0.35
C GLY A 125 -0.03 -15.97 0.56
N TRP A 126 0.54 -14.85 1.01
CA TRP A 126 -0.19 -13.59 1.17
C TRP A 126 -0.55 -12.98 -0.20
N ALA A 127 0.33 -13.04 -1.18
CA ALA A 127 0.05 -12.59 -2.54
C ALA A 127 -1.09 -13.39 -3.18
N LEU A 128 -1.14 -14.71 -2.94
CA LEU A 128 -2.22 -15.57 -3.41
C LEU A 128 -3.58 -15.15 -2.84
N ILE A 129 -3.67 -14.94 -1.52
CA ILE A 129 -4.90 -14.48 -0.87
C ILE A 129 -5.28 -13.10 -1.40
N SER A 130 -4.33 -12.15 -1.46
CA SER A 130 -4.59 -10.79 -1.93
C SER A 130 -5.05 -10.74 -3.38
N ALA A 131 -4.47 -11.57 -4.25
CA ALA A 131 -4.86 -11.69 -5.65
C ALA A 131 -6.30 -12.26 -5.78
N THR A 132 -6.60 -13.30 -5.01
CA THR A 132 -7.93 -13.93 -5.00
C THR A 132 -8.99 -12.92 -4.55
N VAL A 133 -8.77 -12.26 -3.40
CA VAL A 133 -9.71 -11.26 -2.88
C VAL A 133 -9.82 -10.06 -3.83
N GLY A 134 -8.71 -9.58 -4.38
CA GLY A 134 -8.68 -8.49 -5.34
C GLY A 134 -9.50 -8.80 -6.61
N LEU A 135 -9.30 -10.00 -7.17
CA LEU A 135 -10.05 -10.46 -8.34
C LEU A 135 -11.55 -10.61 -8.04
N LEU A 136 -11.90 -11.23 -6.91
CA LEU A 136 -13.30 -11.37 -6.47
C LEU A 136 -13.97 -10.01 -6.30
N LEU A 137 -13.31 -9.06 -5.63
CA LEU A 137 -13.85 -7.71 -5.45
C LEU A 137 -14.03 -6.98 -6.79
N ARG A 138 -13.13 -7.19 -7.74
CA ARG A 138 -13.28 -6.65 -9.10
C ARG A 138 -14.50 -7.20 -9.81
N LEU A 139 -14.63 -8.53 -9.85
CA LEU A 139 -15.78 -9.19 -10.51
C LEU A 139 -17.12 -8.79 -9.87
N LEU A 140 -17.16 -8.72 -8.53
CA LEU A 140 -18.34 -8.27 -7.81
C LEU A 140 -18.68 -6.79 -8.08
N ARG A 141 -17.68 -5.91 -8.17
CA ARG A 141 -17.90 -4.49 -8.54
C ARG A 141 -18.45 -4.36 -9.96
N GLN A 142 -17.97 -5.19 -10.87
CA GLN A 142 -18.46 -5.19 -12.25
C GLN A 142 -19.91 -5.69 -12.31
N ALA A 143 -20.24 -6.75 -11.58
CA ALA A 143 -21.62 -7.24 -11.48
C ALA A 143 -22.58 -6.24 -10.81
N ALA A 144 -22.05 -5.40 -9.90
CA ALA A 144 -22.82 -4.38 -9.19
C ALA A 144 -22.75 -2.98 -9.81
N ARG A 145 -22.19 -2.82 -11.03
CA ARG A 145 -21.94 -1.49 -11.62
C ARG A 145 -23.19 -0.62 -11.74
N ASP A 146 -24.34 -1.24 -12.03
CA ASP A 146 -25.62 -0.55 -12.20
C ASP A 146 -26.45 -0.50 -10.91
N ASN A 147 -25.90 -0.98 -9.78
CA ASN A 147 -26.56 -1.02 -8.49
C ASN A 147 -25.80 -0.20 -7.44
N MET A 148 -26.30 1.00 -7.13
CA MET A 148 -25.67 1.91 -6.17
C MET A 148 -25.52 1.26 -4.77
N ILE A 149 -26.50 0.50 -4.31
CA ILE A 149 -26.45 -0.20 -3.02
C ILE A 149 -25.34 -1.26 -3.03
N GLY A 150 -25.24 -2.03 -4.12
CA GLY A 150 -24.17 -3.02 -4.31
C GLY A 150 -22.78 -2.38 -4.27
N GLN A 151 -22.60 -1.22 -4.90
CA GLN A 151 -21.34 -0.49 -4.87
C GLN A 151 -20.97 -0.01 -3.45
N ILE A 152 -21.94 0.48 -2.68
CA ILE A 152 -21.74 0.90 -1.28
C ILE A 152 -21.33 -0.30 -0.42
N VAL A 153 -22.04 -1.45 -0.55
CA VAL A 153 -21.69 -2.66 0.18
C VAL A 153 -20.29 -3.14 -0.16
N LEU A 154 -19.90 -3.13 -1.43
CA LEU A 154 -18.56 -3.54 -1.86
C LEU A 154 -17.47 -2.55 -1.39
N ALA A 155 -17.78 -1.26 -1.28
CA ALA A 155 -16.87 -0.28 -0.69
C ALA A 155 -16.66 -0.56 0.80
N LEU A 156 -17.71 -0.91 1.54
CA LEU A 156 -17.62 -1.32 2.95
C LEU A 156 -16.79 -2.61 3.13
N VAL A 157 -17.05 -3.63 2.29
CA VAL A 157 -16.25 -4.87 2.31
C VAL A 157 -14.79 -4.60 2.04
N GLY A 158 -14.47 -3.74 1.06
CA GLY A 158 -13.10 -3.31 0.79
C GLY A 158 -12.47 -2.55 1.96
N GLY A 159 -13.23 -1.70 2.64
CA GLY A 159 -12.79 -1.00 3.85
C GLY A 159 -12.47 -1.96 4.99
N VAL A 160 -13.36 -2.92 5.27
CA VAL A 160 -13.14 -3.97 6.28
C VAL A 160 -11.90 -4.81 5.92
N TRP A 161 -11.74 -5.19 4.66
CA TRP A 161 -10.56 -5.90 4.20
C TRP A 161 -9.27 -5.11 4.47
N SER A 162 -9.25 -3.83 4.10
CA SER A 162 -8.09 -2.95 4.35
C SER A 162 -7.77 -2.84 5.85
N TYR A 163 -8.82 -2.76 6.69
CA TYR A 163 -8.69 -2.77 8.14
C TYR A 163 -8.03 -4.05 8.66
N LEU A 164 -8.55 -5.22 8.28
CA LEU A 164 -8.06 -6.52 8.73
C LEU A 164 -6.61 -6.78 8.31
N THR A 165 -6.19 -6.21 7.17
CA THR A 165 -4.92 -6.50 6.53
C THR A 165 -3.84 -5.42 6.75
N PHE A 166 -4.16 -4.37 7.50
CA PHE A 166 -3.30 -3.20 7.67
C PHE A 166 -1.88 -3.54 8.16
N PHE A 167 -1.77 -4.43 9.15
CA PHE A 167 -0.50 -4.87 9.73
C PHE A 167 0.02 -6.21 9.20
N VAL A 168 -0.59 -6.79 8.17
CA VAL A 168 -0.16 -8.12 7.68
C VAL A 168 1.31 -8.13 7.28
N VAL A 169 1.77 -7.11 6.54
CA VAL A 169 3.18 -7.03 6.13
C VAL A 169 4.11 -6.88 7.33
N PRO A 170 3.92 -5.93 8.26
CA PRO A 170 4.69 -5.88 9.50
C PRO A 170 4.72 -7.19 10.30
N VAL A 171 3.57 -7.86 10.42
CA VAL A 171 3.48 -9.17 11.12
C VAL A 171 4.30 -10.24 10.40
N ILE A 172 4.24 -10.31 9.08
CA ILE A 172 5.07 -11.23 8.29
C ILE A 172 6.55 -10.95 8.49
N VAL A 173 6.95 -9.67 8.48
CA VAL A 173 8.35 -9.24 8.68
C VAL A 173 8.87 -9.71 10.02
N VAL A 174 8.17 -9.39 11.10
CA VAL A 174 8.65 -9.60 12.48
C VAL A 174 8.36 -11.01 12.97
N GLU A 175 7.09 -11.42 12.92
CA GLU A 175 6.65 -12.68 13.53
C GLU A 175 6.84 -13.88 12.58
N GLY A 176 7.01 -13.67 11.27
CA GLY A 176 7.12 -14.75 10.29
C GLY A 176 5.87 -15.60 10.16
N SER A 177 4.74 -15.08 10.64
CA SER A 177 3.46 -15.77 10.63
C SER A 177 3.00 -16.05 9.20
N GLY A 178 2.39 -17.23 8.99
CA GLY A 178 1.72 -17.52 7.73
C GLY A 178 0.55 -16.55 7.46
N PRO A 179 0.04 -16.48 6.22
CA PRO A 179 -0.91 -15.44 5.80
C PRO A 179 -2.16 -15.34 6.69
N ILE A 180 -2.79 -16.46 7.02
CA ILE A 180 -4.00 -16.50 7.86
C ILE A 180 -3.68 -16.05 9.31
N GLY A 181 -2.53 -16.50 9.85
CA GLY A 181 -2.05 -16.05 11.16
C GLY A 181 -1.78 -14.54 11.17
N ALA A 182 -1.15 -14.04 10.10
CA ALA A 182 -0.87 -12.62 9.94
C ALA A 182 -2.15 -11.76 9.87
N ILE A 183 -3.22 -12.21 9.19
CA ILE A 183 -4.52 -11.53 9.18
C ILE A 183 -5.12 -11.49 10.58
N LYS A 184 -5.15 -12.61 11.29
CA LYS A 184 -5.69 -12.69 12.67
C LYS A 184 -4.91 -11.77 13.60
N ARG A 185 -3.58 -11.79 13.51
CA ARG A 185 -2.71 -10.94 14.33
C ARG A 185 -2.88 -9.46 13.99
N SER A 186 -2.92 -9.12 12.69
CA SER A 186 -3.16 -7.77 12.19
C SER A 186 -4.48 -7.19 12.75
N SER A 187 -5.57 -7.94 12.62
CA SER A 187 -6.88 -7.51 13.12
C SER A 187 -6.91 -7.33 14.64
N ALA A 188 -6.24 -8.21 15.40
CA ALA A 188 -6.15 -8.12 16.86
C ALA A 188 -5.34 -6.89 17.30
N LEU A 189 -4.19 -6.63 16.65
CA LEU A 189 -3.37 -5.44 16.91
C LEU A 189 -4.14 -4.17 16.59
N PHE A 190 -4.82 -4.13 15.44
CA PHE A 190 -5.57 -2.97 15.04
C PHE A 190 -6.72 -2.68 16.02
N LYS A 191 -7.51 -3.69 16.38
CA LYS A 191 -8.61 -3.54 17.35
C LYS A 191 -8.14 -3.09 18.72
N LYS A 192 -7.02 -3.64 19.22
CA LYS A 192 -6.43 -3.27 20.51
C LYS A 192 -6.00 -1.80 20.52
N THR A 193 -5.53 -1.29 19.38
CA THR A 193 -4.81 -0.05 19.33
C THR A 193 -5.67 1.14 18.94
N TRP A 194 -6.56 0.98 17.97
CA TRP A 194 -7.28 2.13 17.37
C TRP A 194 -8.81 2.04 17.42
N GLY A 195 -9.38 0.86 17.61
CA GLY A 195 -10.84 0.72 17.66
C GLY A 195 -11.56 1.41 16.51
N GLU A 196 -12.64 2.14 16.84
CA GLU A 196 -13.51 2.79 15.84
C GLU A 196 -12.97 4.11 15.28
N GLN A 197 -11.94 4.72 15.90
CA GLN A 197 -11.53 6.10 15.57
C GLN A 197 -10.55 6.20 14.39
N PHE A 198 -9.86 5.12 14.02
CA PHE A 198 -8.86 5.17 12.95
C PHE A 198 -9.46 5.29 11.55
N VAL A 199 -10.68 4.82 11.34
CA VAL A 199 -11.36 4.82 10.03
C VAL A 199 -11.54 6.25 9.47
N ALA A 200 -11.62 7.25 10.35
CA ALA A 200 -11.86 8.64 9.97
C ALA A 200 -10.60 9.44 9.57
N ASN A 201 -9.38 8.91 9.76
CA ASN A 201 -8.14 9.71 9.69
C ASN A 201 -7.11 9.26 8.64
N PHE A 202 -7.53 8.63 7.55
CA PHE A 202 -6.61 8.17 6.50
C PHE A 202 -6.04 9.32 5.67
N GLY A 203 -5.08 10.08 6.23
CA GLY A 203 -4.48 11.24 5.56
C GLY A 203 -3.44 10.93 4.49
N PHE A 204 -2.79 9.74 4.52
CA PHE A 204 -1.79 9.38 3.50
C PHE A 204 -2.39 9.25 2.09
N GLY A 205 -3.65 8.82 1.96
CA GLY A 205 -4.35 8.80 0.68
C GLY A 205 -4.49 10.20 0.06
N LEU A 206 -4.78 11.23 0.86
CA LEU A 206 -4.84 12.62 0.40
C LEU A 206 -3.46 13.16 0.02
N LEU A 207 -2.41 12.81 0.78
CA LEU A 207 -1.03 13.15 0.42
C LEU A 207 -0.64 12.49 -0.90
N PHE A 208 -1.02 11.23 -1.12
CA PHE A 208 -0.78 10.53 -2.38
C PHE A 208 -1.48 11.23 -3.55
N ILE A 209 -2.77 11.54 -3.43
CA ILE A 209 -3.52 12.26 -4.46
C ILE A 209 -2.87 13.62 -4.74
N GLY A 210 -2.52 14.38 -3.71
CA GLY A 210 -1.84 15.66 -3.85
C GLY A 210 -0.49 15.54 -4.57
N ALA A 211 0.31 14.54 -4.23
CA ALA A 211 1.60 14.27 -4.86
C ALA A 211 1.46 13.88 -6.34
N VAL A 212 0.45 13.06 -6.67
CA VAL A 212 0.14 12.68 -8.05
C VAL A 212 -0.30 13.91 -8.86
N ILE A 213 -1.19 14.74 -8.33
CA ILE A 213 -1.65 15.95 -9.02
C ILE A 213 -0.48 16.90 -9.27
N LEU A 214 0.34 17.19 -8.24
CA LEU A 214 1.51 18.08 -8.39
C LEU A 214 2.54 17.51 -9.38
N GLY A 215 2.76 16.19 -9.37
CA GLY A 215 3.66 15.53 -10.32
C GLY A 215 3.11 15.49 -11.75
N ALA A 216 1.79 15.50 -11.93
CA ALA A 216 1.16 15.50 -13.25
C ALA A 216 1.21 16.87 -13.95
N ILE A 217 1.31 17.98 -13.20
CA ILE A 217 1.31 19.34 -13.79
C ILE A 217 2.44 19.52 -14.81
N PRO A 218 3.73 19.29 -14.50
CA PRO A 218 4.82 19.45 -15.47
C PRO A 218 4.68 18.48 -16.64
N ALA A 219 4.23 17.26 -16.41
CA ALA A 219 4.00 16.27 -17.46
C ALA A 219 2.94 16.74 -18.46
N PHE A 220 1.83 17.28 -17.98
CA PHE A 220 0.74 17.80 -18.83
C PHE A 220 1.18 18.99 -19.66
N LEU A 221 1.92 19.93 -19.07
CA LEU A 221 2.44 21.11 -19.77
C LEU A 221 3.41 20.72 -20.90
N ILE A 222 4.27 19.73 -20.66
CA ILE A 222 5.24 19.24 -21.65
C ILE A 222 4.56 18.38 -22.71
N ALA A 223 3.54 17.60 -22.36
CA ALA A 223 2.78 16.79 -23.29
C ALA A 223 2.08 17.63 -24.39
N ALA A 224 1.74 18.88 -24.10
CA ALA A 224 1.20 19.83 -25.09
C ALA A 224 2.22 20.14 -26.22
N ILE A 225 3.52 20.03 -25.94
CA ILE A 225 4.60 20.26 -26.92
C ILE A 225 5.02 18.94 -27.56
N SER A 226 5.23 17.91 -26.75
CA SER A 226 5.63 16.57 -27.20
C SER A 226 5.01 15.50 -26.29
N PRO A 227 4.05 14.72 -26.78
CA PRO A 227 3.41 13.66 -25.99
C PRO A 227 4.41 12.63 -25.46
N VAL A 228 5.43 12.26 -26.21
CA VAL A 228 6.44 11.27 -25.81
C VAL A 228 7.27 11.80 -24.64
N VAL A 229 7.71 13.06 -24.73
CA VAL A 229 8.47 13.70 -23.63
C VAL A 229 7.57 13.91 -22.42
N GLY A 230 6.30 14.28 -22.61
CA GLY A 230 5.31 14.42 -21.56
C GLY A 230 5.11 13.12 -20.77
N ILE A 231 5.01 11.98 -21.46
CA ILE A 231 4.94 10.66 -20.82
C ILE A 231 6.21 10.36 -20.01
N ALA A 232 7.39 10.61 -20.57
CA ALA A 232 8.65 10.40 -19.86
C ALA A 232 8.74 11.25 -18.59
N VAL A 233 8.32 12.51 -18.67
CA VAL A 233 8.24 13.41 -17.49
C VAL A 233 7.21 12.93 -16.48
N ALA A 234 6.03 12.44 -16.92
CA ALA A 234 5.02 11.86 -16.03
C ALA A 234 5.58 10.67 -15.24
N VAL A 235 6.29 9.76 -15.90
CA VAL A 235 6.91 8.61 -15.25
C VAL A 235 7.89 9.05 -14.14
N VAL A 236 8.69 10.07 -14.40
CA VAL A 236 9.67 10.57 -13.43
C VAL A 236 9.00 11.33 -12.29
N THR A 237 8.11 12.27 -12.59
CA THR A 237 7.52 13.16 -11.58
C THR A 237 6.43 12.46 -10.77
N VAL A 238 5.48 11.82 -11.42
CA VAL A 238 4.38 11.09 -10.75
C VAL A 238 4.93 9.81 -10.10
N GLY A 239 5.76 9.05 -10.80
CA GLY A 239 6.38 7.83 -10.27
C GLY A 239 7.30 8.14 -9.08
N GLY A 240 8.12 9.18 -9.17
CA GLY A 240 8.98 9.63 -8.05
C GLY A 240 8.18 10.09 -6.84
N ALA A 241 7.14 10.90 -7.05
CA ALA A 241 6.23 11.34 -6.00
C ALA A 241 5.52 10.16 -5.33
N ALA A 242 5.01 9.21 -6.13
CA ALA A 242 4.38 7.99 -5.63
C ALA A 242 5.37 7.13 -4.81
N ALA A 243 6.61 6.99 -5.26
CA ALA A 243 7.64 6.24 -4.54
C ALA A 243 7.96 6.87 -3.18
N ILE A 244 8.07 8.19 -3.12
CA ILE A 244 8.30 8.92 -1.87
C ILE A 244 7.13 8.68 -0.89
N VAL A 245 5.89 8.91 -1.32
CA VAL A 245 4.71 8.75 -0.44
C VAL A 245 4.57 7.30 0.03
N SER A 246 4.81 6.32 -0.86
CA SER A 246 4.81 4.89 -0.49
C SER A 246 5.90 4.57 0.54
N SER A 247 7.08 5.18 0.44
CA SER A 247 8.14 5.03 1.44
C SER A 247 7.73 5.60 2.80
N LEU A 248 7.14 6.81 2.82
CA LEU A 248 6.63 7.42 4.05
C LEU A 248 5.54 6.56 4.72
N GLU A 249 4.64 6.00 3.92
CA GLU A 249 3.59 5.08 4.41
C GLU A 249 4.18 3.80 4.99
N GLY A 250 5.21 3.21 4.34
CA GLY A 250 5.91 2.02 4.82
C GLY A 250 6.63 2.27 6.15
N ILE A 251 7.34 3.40 6.28
CA ILE A 251 8.00 3.83 7.52
C ILE A 251 6.96 4.03 8.62
N PHE A 252 5.85 4.69 8.31
CA PHE A 252 4.76 4.90 9.26
C PHE A 252 4.14 3.59 9.74
N LYS A 253 3.84 2.65 8.83
CA LYS A 253 3.33 1.32 9.19
C LYS A 253 4.29 0.54 10.09
N ALA A 254 5.60 0.63 9.81
CA ALA A 254 6.64 0.02 10.65
C ALA A 254 6.64 0.62 12.07
N ALA A 255 6.61 1.95 12.18
CA ALA A 255 6.57 2.65 13.47
C ALA A 255 5.31 2.32 14.28
N LEU A 256 4.15 2.31 13.62
CA LEU A 256 2.89 1.96 14.25
C LEU A 256 2.88 0.51 14.75
N TYR A 257 3.47 -0.42 13.99
CA TYR A 257 3.55 -1.81 14.41
C TYR A 257 4.44 -1.97 15.66
N VAL A 258 5.62 -1.36 15.67
CA VAL A 258 6.54 -1.40 16.84
C VAL A 258 5.83 -0.85 18.07
N TYR A 259 5.12 0.26 17.93
CA TYR A 259 4.34 0.82 19.01
C TYR A 259 3.19 -0.10 19.48
N ALA A 260 2.40 -0.64 18.54
CA ALA A 260 1.23 -1.47 18.84
C ALA A 260 1.58 -2.84 19.46
N ALA A 261 2.64 -3.48 18.94
CA ALA A 261 3.03 -4.83 19.31
C ALA A 261 4.02 -4.87 20.47
N GLU A 262 4.97 -3.92 20.51
CA GLU A 262 6.10 -3.94 21.43
C GLU A 262 5.98 -2.91 22.56
N ASN A 263 5.01 -1.97 22.49
CA ASN A 263 4.85 -0.82 23.38
C ASN A 263 6.14 0.05 23.47
N VAL A 264 6.97 0.01 22.46
CA VAL A 264 8.22 0.77 22.40
C VAL A 264 7.96 2.05 21.60
N VAL A 265 8.30 3.18 22.20
CA VAL A 265 8.37 4.48 21.52
C VAL A 265 9.79 4.63 21.00
N SER A 266 9.93 4.65 19.67
CA SER A 266 11.24 4.88 19.04
C SER A 266 11.73 6.29 19.36
N SER A 267 13.05 6.46 19.51
CA SER A 267 13.69 7.78 19.63
C SER A 267 13.44 8.66 18.40
N GLU A 268 13.17 8.07 17.26
CA GLU A 268 12.88 8.76 16.00
C GLU A 268 11.40 9.23 15.90
N PHE A 269 10.49 8.63 16.69
CA PHE A 269 9.07 9.01 16.73
C PHE A 269 8.71 9.53 18.12
N PRO A 270 8.41 10.83 18.28
CA PRO A 270 7.92 11.36 19.55
C PRO A 270 6.66 10.62 20.01
N ALA A 271 6.61 10.26 21.29
CA ALA A 271 5.45 9.57 21.87
C ALA A 271 4.13 10.30 21.58
N ASP A 272 4.18 11.63 21.53
CA ASP A 272 3.03 12.48 21.25
C ASP A 272 2.51 12.31 19.79
N ALA A 273 3.39 12.13 18.82
CA ALA A 273 2.97 11.91 17.42
C ALA A 273 2.21 10.59 17.25
N LEU A 274 2.59 9.56 17.99
CA LEU A 274 1.89 8.27 18.00
C LEU A 274 0.66 8.32 18.95
N ARG A 275 0.74 9.01 20.11
CA ARG A 275 -0.37 9.22 21.05
C ARG A 275 -1.48 10.10 20.50
N ILE A 276 -1.17 11.11 19.68
CA ILE A 276 -2.17 12.00 19.06
C ILE A 276 -3.06 11.22 18.08
N SER A 277 -2.56 10.11 17.56
CA SER A 277 -3.40 9.12 16.86
C SER A 277 -4.31 8.33 17.84
N TYR A 278 -4.12 8.48 19.14
CA TYR A 278 -4.66 7.66 20.22
C TYR A 278 -5.59 8.33 21.20
N THR A 279 -5.66 9.66 21.25
CA THR A 279 -6.35 10.33 22.36
C THR A 279 -7.84 10.01 22.32
N GLN A 280 -8.23 9.06 23.18
CA GLN A 280 -9.62 8.96 23.62
C GLN A 280 -10.02 10.28 24.29
N PRO A 281 -11.12 10.91 23.91
CA PRO A 281 -11.70 12.00 24.67
C PRO A 281 -12.21 11.40 26.00
N GLY A 282 -11.40 11.42 27.03
CA GLY A 282 -11.78 10.88 28.34
C GLY A 282 -10.63 10.52 29.28
N ALA A 283 -9.41 10.29 28.78
CA ALA A 283 -8.28 9.87 29.60
C ALA A 283 -7.56 11.01 30.34
N ALA A 284 -8.01 12.25 30.22
CA ALA A 284 -7.42 13.43 30.89
C ALA A 284 -8.06 13.77 32.26
N ARG A 285 -8.80 12.85 32.86
CA ARG A 285 -9.33 13.04 34.22
C ARG A 285 -8.88 11.89 35.11
N GLY A 286 -7.73 12.06 35.73
CA GLY A 286 -7.31 11.15 36.79
C GLY A 286 -5.83 11.17 37.11
N ILE A 287 -5.26 12.37 37.34
CA ILE A 287 -4.10 12.55 38.21
C ILE A 287 -4.31 13.89 38.93
N ILE A 288 -4.94 13.85 40.05
CA ILE A 288 -4.73 14.75 41.19
C ILE A 288 -4.25 13.87 42.31
#